data_79646fe185ecc6a5f0a159006bff3312
#
_entry.id   79646fe185ecc6a5f0a159006bff3312
#
_cell.length_a   1.000
_cell.length_b   1.000
_cell.length_c   1.000
_cell.angle_alpha   90.00
_cell.angle_beta   90.00
_cell.angle_gamma   90.00
#
_symmetry.space_group_name_H-M   'P 1'
#
loop_
_entity.id
_entity.type
_entity.pdbx_description
1 polymer ?
#
loop_
_entity_poly.entity_id
_entity_poly.type
_entity_poly.pdbx_seq_one_letter_code
_entity_poly.pdbx_strand_id
1 'polypeptide(L)'
;LKVSPLGGMNPNNAEAENCRIVTRFDGVYSGTFQLNNASIHVNGEYNDTQRKYDDMEVVLDENVSSAEETKKLGIMTGDIVCFDPRTTVTESGYIKSRFLDDKLSVGILLGYARYLKEENVTPERMIYQHITVFEEVGHGGAASIPEGVTEVISVDMGCVGDGLACEETQVSICA
;
A
#
# COMPACT_ATOMS: atom_id res chain seq x y z
N LEU A 1 15.77 11.85 -3.93
CA LEU A 1 15.86 10.55 -4.62
C LEU A 1 14.84 10.46 -5.74
N LYS A 2 15.22 9.89 -6.89
CA LYS A 2 14.27 9.49 -7.91
C LYS A 2 13.65 8.13 -7.56
N VAL A 3 12.39 7.97 -7.91
CA VAL A 3 11.62 6.77 -7.61
C VAL A 3 10.92 6.25 -8.86
N SER A 4 10.62 4.96 -8.88
CA SER A 4 9.74 4.32 -9.87
C SER A 4 8.64 3.54 -9.16
N PRO A 5 7.43 3.43 -9.72
CA PRO A 5 6.35 2.67 -9.10
C PRO A 5 6.64 1.17 -9.10
N LEU A 6 6.19 0.47 -8.05
CA LEU A 6 6.12 -0.98 -8.01
C LEU A 6 4.76 -1.52 -8.48
N GLY A 7 3.71 -0.73 -8.30
CA GLY A 7 2.33 -1.03 -8.67
C GLY A 7 1.60 0.20 -9.20
N GLY A 8 0.27 0.21 -9.11
CA GLY A 8 -0.60 1.21 -9.70
C GLY A 8 -0.83 2.50 -8.91
N MET A 9 -0.07 2.77 -7.87
CA MET A 9 -0.30 3.96 -7.04
C MET A 9 -0.16 5.25 -7.84
N ASN A 10 -1.17 6.12 -7.77
CA ASN A 10 -1.17 7.42 -8.43
C ASN A 10 -0.29 8.41 -7.65
N PRO A 11 0.69 9.09 -8.28
CA PRO A 11 1.56 10.07 -7.62
C PRO A 11 0.82 11.22 -6.93
N ASN A 12 -0.36 11.62 -7.44
CA ASN A 12 -1.19 12.63 -6.79
C ASN A 12 -1.58 12.24 -5.35
N ASN A 13 -1.72 10.94 -5.09
CA ASN A 13 -2.10 10.44 -3.76
C ASN A 13 -0.92 10.38 -2.79
N ALA A 14 0.28 10.69 -3.24
CA ALA A 14 1.50 10.58 -2.47
C ALA A 14 2.23 11.93 -2.30
N GLU A 15 1.80 13.00 -3.01
CA GLU A 15 2.42 14.32 -2.87
C GLU A 15 2.30 14.83 -1.42
N ALA A 16 3.40 15.37 -0.90
CA ALA A 16 3.56 15.86 0.46
C ALA A 16 3.42 14.78 1.57
N GLU A 17 3.44 13.50 1.19
CA GLU A 17 3.40 12.41 2.18
C GLU A 17 4.78 12.11 2.75
N ASN A 18 4.80 11.83 4.04
CA ASN A 18 5.97 11.28 4.69
C ASN A 18 6.20 9.84 4.21
N CYS A 19 7.46 9.50 4.06
CA CYS A 19 7.84 8.16 3.65
C CYS A 19 9.08 7.67 4.40
N ARG A 20 9.30 6.36 4.35
CA ARG A 20 10.49 5.71 4.85
C ARG A 20 11.19 5.02 3.70
N ILE A 21 12.49 5.20 3.63
CA ILE A 21 13.36 4.51 2.70
C ILE A 21 13.95 3.31 3.45
N VAL A 22 13.53 2.11 3.08
CA VAL A 22 14.02 0.86 3.68
C VAL A 22 15.10 0.31 2.78
N THR A 23 16.33 0.30 3.29
CA THR A 23 17.49 -0.20 2.54
C THR A 23 17.62 -1.72 2.69
N ARG A 24 18.25 -2.36 1.73
CA ARG A 24 18.51 -3.82 1.77
C ARG A 24 19.48 -4.25 2.88
N PHE A 25 20.12 -3.31 3.54
CA PHE A 25 21.07 -3.54 4.63
C PHE A 25 20.55 -3.04 5.97
N ASP A 26 19.23 -3.14 6.19
CA ASP A 26 18.53 -2.82 7.42
C ASP A 26 18.56 -1.34 7.84
N GLY A 27 19.00 -0.42 6.97
CA GLY A 27 18.87 1.01 7.19
C GLY A 27 17.44 1.48 6.93
N VAL A 28 16.95 2.41 7.76
CA VAL A 28 15.66 3.09 7.56
C VAL A 28 15.88 4.60 7.71
N TYR A 29 15.53 5.33 6.67
CA TYR A 29 15.61 6.79 6.61
C TYR A 29 14.24 7.38 6.36
N SER A 30 14.01 8.60 6.82
CA SER A 30 12.77 9.34 6.53
C SER A 30 12.95 10.32 5.38
N GLY A 31 11.83 10.73 4.80
CA GLY A 31 11.79 11.74 3.76
C GLY A 31 10.36 12.14 3.39
N THR A 32 10.27 13.08 2.48
CA THR A 32 9.00 13.58 1.95
C THR A 32 8.97 13.45 0.43
N PHE A 33 7.88 12.93 -0.11
CA PHE A 33 7.67 12.83 -1.55
C PHE A 33 7.00 14.11 -2.08
N GLN A 34 7.61 14.72 -3.09
CA GLN A 34 7.16 16.00 -3.63
C GLN A 34 7.55 16.19 -5.09
N LEU A 35 7.03 17.25 -5.72
CA LEU A 35 7.55 17.71 -7.01
C LEU A 35 9.02 18.11 -6.91
N ASN A 36 9.79 17.91 -7.98
CA ASN A 36 11.19 18.36 -8.07
C ASN A 36 11.34 19.87 -7.84
N ASN A 37 10.31 20.66 -8.21
CA ASN A 37 10.21 22.09 -7.96
C ASN A 37 8.94 22.38 -7.17
N ALA A 38 8.95 22.06 -5.88
CA ALA A 38 7.78 22.02 -5.02
C ALA A 38 7.28 23.37 -4.48
N SER A 39 8.05 24.45 -4.66
CA SER A 39 7.67 25.76 -4.12
C SER A 39 6.71 26.51 -5.05
N ILE A 40 5.47 26.69 -4.65
CA ILE A 40 4.47 27.49 -5.37
C ILE A 40 4.92 28.96 -5.58
N HIS A 41 5.79 29.48 -4.72
CA HIS A 41 6.29 30.86 -4.83
C HIS A 41 7.38 31.01 -5.89
N VAL A 42 7.98 29.91 -6.34
CA VAL A 42 9.08 29.89 -7.30
C VAL A 42 8.63 29.22 -8.60
N ASN A 43 7.81 28.19 -8.49
CA ASN A 43 7.29 27.44 -9.63
C ASN A 43 5.95 28.03 -10.09
N GLY A 44 5.99 28.90 -11.11
CA GLY A 44 4.77 29.51 -11.67
C GLY A 44 3.81 28.51 -12.31
N GLU A 45 4.26 27.30 -12.64
CA GLU A 45 3.48 26.22 -13.24
C GLU A 45 3.08 25.14 -12.22
N TYR A 46 3.27 25.40 -10.93
CA TYR A 46 3.03 24.40 -9.87
C TYR A 46 1.65 23.76 -9.97
N ASN A 47 0.60 24.55 -10.19
CA ASN A 47 -0.78 24.06 -10.25
C ASN A 47 -1.08 23.26 -11.52
N ASP A 48 -0.38 23.53 -12.62
CA ASP A 48 -0.60 22.93 -13.93
C ASP A 48 0.34 21.75 -14.19
N THR A 49 1.38 21.60 -13.36
CA THR A 49 2.32 20.47 -13.46
C THR A 49 1.63 19.17 -13.10
N GLN A 50 1.56 18.23 -14.04
CA GLN A 50 1.07 16.88 -13.76
C GLN A 50 2.02 16.17 -12.79
N ARG A 51 1.43 15.45 -11.83
CA ARG A 51 2.20 14.61 -10.90
C ARG A 51 2.53 13.29 -11.57
N LYS A 52 3.73 13.21 -12.11
CA LYS A 52 4.32 11.99 -12.70
C LYS A 52 5.56 11.62 -11.92
N TYR A 53 5.87 10.34 -11.81
CA TYR A 53 7.06 9.89 -11.06
C TYR A 53 8.36 10.54 -11.54
N ASP A 54 8.48 10.84 -12.84
CA ASP A 54 9.65 11.52 -13.41
C ASP A 54 9.80 12.97 -12.93
N ASP A 55 8.68 13.62 -12.60
CA ASP A 55 8.62 15.01 -12.15
C ASP A 55 8.65 15.13 -10.62
N MET A 56 8.71 14.01 -9.92
CA MET A 56 8.68 13.94 -8.47
C MET A 56 9.97 13.32 -7.88
N GLU A 57 10.17 13.55 -6.60
CA GLU A 57 11.32 13.04 -5.87
C GLU A 57 11.01 12.83 -4.41
N VAL A 58 11.83 12.02 -3.74
CA VAL A 58 11.90 11.96 -2.28
C VAL A 58 13.03 12.88 -1.82
N VAL A 59 12.70 13.85 -1.02
CA VAL A 59 13.66 14.65 -0.26
C VAL A 59 13.94 13.93 1.05
N LEU A 60 15.20 13.58 1.29
CA LEU A 60 15.63 12.90 2.51
C LEU A 60 15.71 13.86 3.67
N ASP A 61 15.38 13.40 4.88
CA ASP A 61 15.57 14.13 6.14
C ASP A 61 17.00 13.93 6.66
N GLU A 62 17.99 13.95 5.73
CA GLU A 62 19.39 13.74 6.00
C GLU A 62 20.24 14.87 5.42
N ASN A 63 21.35 15.16 6.08
CA ASN A 63 22.27 16.20 5.61
C ASN A 63 23.18 15.68 4.49
N VAL A 64 22.59 15.44 3.33
CA VAL A 64 23.26 14.98 2.12
C VAL A 64 22.92 15.89 0.94
N SER A 65 23.90 16.19 0.10
CA SER A 65 23.77 17.10 -1.04
C SER A 65 24.18 16.46 -2.37
N SER A 66 24.66 15.22 -2.35
CA SER A 66 25.14 14.52 -3.52
C SER A 66 24.74 13.03 -3.54
N ALA A 67 24.78 12.42 -4.71
CA ALA A 67 24.57 10.99 -4.88
C ALA A 67 25.62 10.16 -4.12
N GLU A 68 26.86 10.63 -4.05
CA GLU A 68 27.94 9.98 -3.33
C GLU A 68 27.69 9.98 -1.82
N GLU A 69 27.20 11.08 -1.27
CA GLU A 69 26.83 11.18 0.15
C GLU A 69 25.63 10.29 0.48
N THR A 70 24.62 10.30 -0.39
CA THR A 70 23.45 9.40 -0.25
C THR A 70 23.86 7.92 -0.26
N LYS A 71 24.76 7.53 -1.15
CA LYS A 71 25.30 6.15 -1.20
C LYS A 71 26.07 5.76 0.07
N LYS A 72 26.73 6.71 0.71
CA LYS A 72 27.43 6.45 2.00
C LYS A 72 26.46 6.12 3.14
N LEU A 73 25.20 6.54 3.05
CA LEU A 73 24.12 6.12 3.96
C LEU A 73 23.68 4.67 3.71
N GLY A 74 24.16 4.02 2.65
CA GLY A 74 23.73 2.69 2.24
C GLY A 74 22.50 2.68 1.37
N ILE A 75 22.01 3.84 0.95
CA ILE A 75 20.86 3.97 0.04
C ILE A 75 21.31 3.72 -1.39
N MET A 76 20.62 2.81 -2.09
CA MET A 76 20.96 2.43 -3.44
C MET A 76 19.74 2.10 -4.29
N THR A 77 19.93 1.95 -5.58
CA THR A 77 18.89 1.52 -6.51
C THR A 77 18.33 0.15 -6.11
N GLY A 78 17.01 0.05 -6.03
CA GLY A 78 16.29 -1.15 -5.60
C GLY A 78 15.91 -1.15 -4.12
N ASP A 79 16.24 -0.11 -3.37
CA ASP A 79 15.71 0.12 -2.04
C ASP A 79 14.25 0.58 -2.12
N ILE A 80 13.46 0.29 -1.10
CA ILE A 80 12.02 0.49 -1.12
C ILE A 80 11.62 1.77 -0.40
N VAL A 81 10.82 2.59 -1.07
CA VAL A 81 10.15 3.75 -0.47
C VAL A 81 8.75 3.36 -0.04
N CYS A 82 8.49 3.43 1.26
CA CYS A 82 7.20 3.10 1.87
C CYS A 82 6.55 4.39 2.39
N PHE A 83 5.36 4.72 1.89
CA PHE A 83 4.59 5.86 2.39
C PHE A 83 3.92 5.51 3.72
N ASP A 84 3.80 6.49 4.60
CA ASP A 84 3.17 6.30 5.90
C ASP A 84 1.67 6.05 5.76
N PRO A 85 1.13 4.98 6.36
CA PRO A 85 -0.28 4.62 6.23
C PRO A 85 -1.22 5.56 7.00
N ARG A 86 -0.71 6.32 7.96
CA ARG A 86 -1.48 7.25 8.82
C ARG A 86 -2.71 6.61 9.44
N THR A 87 -2.55 5.36 9.92
CA THR A 87 -3.66 4.57 10.46
C THR A 87 -4.17 5.17 11.77
N THR A 88 -5.46 5.39 11.85
CA THR A 88 -6.18 5.79 13.06
C THR A 88 -7.44 4.98 13.23
N VAL A 89 -7.83 4.75 14.49
CA VAL A 89 -9.13 4.20 14.84
C VAL A 89 -9.89 5.28 15.60
N THR A 90 -11.06 5.66 15.11
CA THR A 90 -11.89 6.68 15.72
C THR A 90 -12.64 6.14 16.93
N GLU A 91 -13.12 7.01 17.82
CA GLU A 91 -13.97 6.61 18.96
C GLU A 91 -15.27 5.95 18.51
N SER A 92 -15.77 6.28 17.33
CA SER A 92 -16.95 5.67 16.72
C SER A 92 -16.67 4.32 16.04
N GLY A 93 -15.42 3.84 16.07
CA GLY A 93 -15.03 2.53 15.56
C GLY A 93 -14.60 2.49 14.09
N TYR A 94 -14.50 3.62 13.41
CA TYR A 94 -13.97 3.65 12.04
C TYR A 94 -12.46 3.45 12.02
N ILE A 95 -12.00 2.61 11.10
CA ILE A 95 -10.59 2.47 10.76
C ILE A 95 -10.32 3.36 9.54
N LYS A 96 -9.45 4.35 9.73
CA LYS A 96 -9.01 5.26 8.68
C LYS A 96 -7.53 5.03 8.42
N SER A 97 -7.19 4.68 7.19
CA SER A 97 -5.80 4.41 6.80
C SER A 97 -5.63 4.56 5.30
N ARG A 98 -4.40 4.74 4.86
CA ARG A 98 -3.98 4.42 3.51
C ARG A 98 -3.80 2.90 3.41
N PHE A 99 -3.86 2.36 2.20
CA PHE A 99 -3.58 0.93 1.93
C PHE A 99 -4.52 -0.05 2.66
N LEU A 100 -5.80 0.34 2.84
CA LEU A 100 -6.83 -0.60 3.30
C LEU A 100 -7.15 -1.64 2.23
N ASP A 101 -6.96 -1.28 1.00
CA ASP A 101 -6.83 -2.14 -0.15
C ASP A 101 -5.39 -2.68 -0.22
N ASP A 102 -5.15 -3.97 0.05
CA ASP A 102 -6.16 -4.91 0.57
C ASP A 102 -5.76 -5.46 1.96
N LYS A 103 -5.14 -4.63 2.79
CA LYS A 103 -4.77 -5.02 4.18
C LYS A 103 -5.98 -5.23 5.08
N LEU A 104 -7.13 -4.62 4.73
CA LEU A 104 -8.34 -4.82 5.50
C LEU A 104 -8.83 -6.27 5.36
N SER A 105 -8.84 -6.83 4.16
CA SER A 105 -9.19 -8.23 3.93
C SER A 105 -8.26 -9.20 4.65
N VAL A 106 -6.95 -8.90 4.67
CA VAL A 106 -6.00 -9.66 5.50
C VAL A 106 -6.42 -9.64 6.98
N GLY A 107 -6.78 -8.47 7.49
CA GLY A 107 -7.28 -8.31 8.87
C GLY A 107 -8.55 -9.12 9.13
N ILE A 108 -9.48 -9.15 8.17
CA ILE A 108 -10.73 -9.93 8.25
C ILE A 108 -10.42 -11.43 8.27
N LEU A 109 -9.54 -11.92 7.40
CA LEU A 109 -9.15 -13.33 7.36
C LEU A 109 -8.50 -13.78 8.68
N LEU A 110 -7.59 -12.98 9.21
CA LEU A 110 -6.96 -13.25 10.51
C LEU A 110 -7.98 -13.18 11.67
N GLY A 111 -8.91 -12.24 11.61
CA GLY A 111 -10.01 -12.13 12.57
C GLY A 111 -10.92 -13.36 12.54
N TYR A 112 -11.21 -13.87 11.34
CA TYR A 112 -11.97 -15.10 11.18
C TYR A 112 -11.25 -16.33 11.78
N ALA A 113 -9.96 -16.48 11.53
CA ALA A 113 -9.17 -17.54 12.13
C ALA A 113 -9.17 -17.47 13.67
N ARG A 114 -9.08 -16.26 14.21
CA ARG A 114 -9.18 -16.01 15.64
C ARG A 114 -10.56 -16.38 16.19
N TYR A 115 -11.62 -15.97 15.51
CA TYR A 115 -13.01 -16.32 15.88
C TYR A 115 -13.20 -17.83 15.94
N LEU A 116 -12.78 -18.58 14.93
CA LEU A 116 -12.89 -20.04 14.93
C LEU A 116 -12.20 -20.66 16.15
N LYS A 117 -11.05 -20.14 16.53
CA LYS A 117 -10.28 -20.61 17.66
C LYS A 117 -10.94 -20.27 19.01
N GLU A 118 -11.38 -19.03 19.20
CA GLU A 118 -11.95 -18.54 20.47
C GLU A 118 -13.32 -19.16 20.74
N GLU A 119 -14.15 -19.34 19.70
CA GLU A 119 -15.48 -19.92 19.81
C GLU A 119 -15.50 -21.45 19.68
N ASN A 120 -14.32 -22.09 19.52
CA ASN A 120 -14.19 -23.54 19.30
C ASN A 120 -15.03 -24.05 18.11
N VAL A 121 -15.15 -23.25 17.06
CA VAL A 121 -15.85 -23.63 15.84
C VAL A 121 -14.93 -24.43 14.94
N THR A 122 -15.33 -25.64 14.57
CA THR A 122 -14.63 -26.44 13.57
C THR A 122 -15.38 -26.35 12.23
N PRO A 123 -14.77 -25.78 11.20
CA PRO A 123 -15.39 -25.75 9.88
C PRO A 123 -15.63 -27.16 9.33
N GLU A 124 -16.70 -27.35 8.56
CA GLU A 124 -17.01 -28.63 7.91
C GLU A 124 -15.97 -29.04 6.85
N ARG A 125 -15.27 -28.05 6.29
CA ARG A 125 -14.23 -28.24 5.28
C ARG A 125 -12.91 -27.70 5.77
N MET A 126 -11.82 -28.27 5.28
CA MET A 126 -10.49 -27.69 5.46
C MET A 126 -10.42 -26.32 4.78
N ILE A 127 -9.99 -25.31 5.55
CA ILE A 127 -9.84 -23.94 5.06
C ILE A 127 -8.35 -23.58 5.04
N TYR A 128 -7.91 -23.08 3.91
CA TYR A 128 -6.60 -22.46 3.73
C TYR A 128 -6.79 -20.96 3.56
N GLN A 129 -6.11 -20.15 4.35
CA GLN A 129 -6.04 -18.70 4.14
C GLN A 129 -4.73 -18.39 3.40
N HIS A 130 -4.85 -18.00 2.15
CA HIS A 130 -3.74 -17.68 1.29
C HIS A 130 -3.62 -16.16 1.15
N ILE A 131 -2.61 -15.56 1.79
CA ILE A 131 -2.32 -14.13 1.69
C ILE A 131 -1.22 -13.96 0.66
N THR A 132 -1.55 -13.36 -0.48
CA THR A 132 -0.62 -13.13 -1.58
C THR A 132 0.15 -11.83 -1.35
N VAL A 133 1.47 -11.85 -1.57
CA VAL A 133 2.33 -10.69 -1.40
C VAL A 133 2.37 -9.81 -2.67
N PHE A 134 2.16 -10.41 -3.85
CA PHE A 134 2.33 -9.76 -5.14
C PHE A 134 1.02 -9.43 -5.86
N GLU A 135 -0.12 -9.52 -5.19
CA GLU A 135 -1.43 -9.20 -5.79
C GLU A 135 -1.46 -7.75 -6.26
N GLU A 136 -1.05 -6.81 -5.43
CA GLU A 136 -1.00 -5.36 -5.69
C GLU A 136 -0.05 -4.95 -6.85
N VAL A 137 0.74 -5.87 -7.34
CA VAL A 137 1.60 -5.71 -8.51
C VAL A 137 1.21 -6.65 -9.66
N GLY A 138 0.00 -7.21 -9.60
CA GLY A 138 -0.65 -7.92 -10.69
C GLY A 138 -0.33 -9.41 -10.82
N HIS A 139 0.18 -10.06 -9.78
CA HIS A 139 0.45 -11.51 -9.82
C HIS A 139 0.50 -12.14 -8.42
N GLY A 140 0.70 -13.46 -8.34
CA GLY A 140 0.89 -14.19 -7.09
C GLY A 140 -0.30 -15.05 -6.66
N GLY A 141 -1.52 -14.75 -7.08
CA GLY A 141 -2.72 -15.46 -6.66
C GLY A 141 -2.77 -16.95 -7.10
N ALA A 142 -2.13 -17.29 -8.21
CA ALA A 142 -2.09 -18.67 -8.72
C ALA A 142 -0.98 -19.53 -8.09
N ALA A 143 -0.10 -18.93 -7.29
CA ALA A 143 1.02 -19.66 -6.69
C ALA A 143 0.59 -20.34 -5.38
N SER A 144 1.11 -21.54 -5.15
CA SER A 144 1.01 -22.22 -3.85
C SER A 144 -0.40 -22.59 -3.38
N ILE A 145 -1.33 -22.81 -4.32
CA ILE A 145 -2.65 -23.37 -3.97
C ILE A 145 -2.42 -24.83 -3.55
N PRO A 146 -2.84 -25.25 -2.33
CA PRO A 146 -2.66 -26.62 -1.88
C PRO A 146 -3.42 -27.62 -2.74
N GLU A 147 -2.84 -28.83 -2.88
CA GLU A 147 -3.51 -29.92 -3.58
C GLU A 147 -4.83 -30.28 -2.88
N GLY A 148 -5.86 -30.60 -3.67
CA GLY A 148 -7.18 -30.98 -3.16
C GLY A 148 -8.10 -29.79 -2.86
N VAL A 149 -7.70 -28.57 -3.08
CA VAL A 149 -8.58 -27.40 -3.03
C VAL A 149 -9.59 -27.48 -4.17
N THR A 150 -10.88 -27.44 -3.86
CA THR A 150 -11.99 -27.54 -4.80
C THR A 150 -12.78 -26.25 -4.98
N GLU A 151 -12.55 -25.28 -4.11
CA GLU A 151 -13.22 -23.98 -4.11
C GLU A 151 -12.24 -22.90 -3.69
N VAL A 152 -12.26 -21.78 -4.39
CA VAL A 152 -11.42 -20.61 -4.10
C VAL A 152 -12.33 -19.39 -3.98
N ILE A 153 -12.21 -18.66 -2.89
CA ILE A 153 -12.94 -17.42 -2.64
C ILE A 153 -11.90 -16.30 -2.55
N SER A 154 -12.01 -15.30 -3.41
CA SER A 154 -11.25 -14.06 -3.30
C SER A 154 -11.94 -13.13 -2.31
N VAL A 155 -11.17 -12.56 -1.40
CA VAL A 155 -11.64 -11.55 -0.45
C VAL A 155 -10.85 -10.29 -0.74
N ASP A 156 -11.55 -9.27 -1.23
CA ASP A 156 -10.95 -8.04 -1.73
C ASP A 156 -11.93 -6.88 -1.57
N MET A 157 -11.50 -5.65 -1.88
CA MET A 157 -12.37 -4.48 -1.90
C MET A 157 -13.39 -4.58 -3.04
N GLY A 158 -14.64 -4.18 -2.79
CA GLY A 158 -15.68 -4.04 -3.81
C GLY A 158 -15.74 -2.62 -4.35
N CYS A 159 -15.87 -2.46 -5.67
CA CYS A 159 -16.09 -1.15 -6.27
C CYS A 159 -17.50 -0.64 -5.96
N VAL A 160 -17.60 0.59 -5.48
CA VAL A 160 -18.85 1.28 -5.19
C VAL A 160 -18.89 2.63 -5.91
N GLY A 161 -20.07 3.15 -6.19
CA GLY A 161 -20.26 4.45 -6.84
C GLY A 161 -21.45 4.48 -7.79
N ASP A 162 -21.63 5.63 -8.46
CA ASP A 162 -22.72 5.83 -9.40
C ASP A 162 -22.70 4.80 -10.54
N GLY A 163 -23.83 4.12 -10.72
CA GLY A 163 -23.99 3.09 -11.76
C GLY A 163 -23.49 1.70 -11.36
N LEU A 164 -22.98 1.53 -10.14
CA LEU A 164 -22.61 0.22 -9.58
C LEU A 164 -23.75 -0.35 -8.71
N ALA A 165 -23.80 -1.69 -8.60
CA ALA A 165 -24.86 -2.40 -7.90
C ALA A 165 -24.69 -2.39 -6.36
N CYS A 166 -23.55 -1.96 -5.86
CA CYS A 166 -23.21 -1.99 -4.44
C CYS A 166 -22.96 -0.57 -3.89
N GLU A 167 -23.49 -0.30 -2.72
CA GLU A 167 -23.28 0.95 -1.97
C GLU A 167 -22.19 0.78 -0.91
N GLU A 168 -21.64 1.89 -0.41
CA GLU A 168 -20.55 1.92 0.58
C GLU A 168 -20.84 1.18 1.89
N THR A 169 -22.12 1.00 2.22
CA THR A 169 -22.56 0.31 3.45
C THR A 169 -22.85 -1.17 3.26
N GLN A 170 -22.62 -1.69 2.07
CA GLN A 170 -22.93 -3.06 1.69
C GLN A 170 -21.69 -3.91 1.47
N VAL A 171 -21.87 -5.23 1.61
CA VAL A 171 -20.84 -6.20 1.20
C VAL A 171 -21.07 -6.54 -0.27
N SER A 172 -20.05 -6.34 -1.09
CA SER A 172 -20.09 -6.73 -2.50
C SER A 172 -19.82 -8.22 -2.64
N ILE A 173 -20.73 -8.94 -3.29
CA ILE A 173 -20.55 -10.36 -3.64
C ILE A 173 -20.59 -10.45 -5.16
N CYS A 174 -19.44 -10.79 -5.75
CA CYS A 174 -19.28 -10.98 -7.19
C CYS A 174 -19.19 -12.47 -7.51
N ALA A 175 -19.99 -12.94 -8.47
CA ALA A 175 -20.03 -14.33 -8.94
C ALA A 175 -19.89 -14.38 -10.47
#